data_94c47e7d511138343738995c932315d7
#
_entry.id   94c47e7d511138343738995c932315d7
#
_cell.length_a   1.000
_cell.length_b   1.000
_cell.length_c   1.000
_cell.angle_alpha   90.00
_cell.angle_beta   90.00
_cell.angle_gamma   90.00
#
_symmetry.space_group_name_H-M   'P 1'
#
loop_
_entity.id
_entity.type
_entity.pdbx_description
1 polymer ?
#
loop_
_entity_poly.entity_id
_entity_poly.type
_entity_poly.pdbx_seq_one_letter_code
_entity_poly.pdbx_strand_id
1 'polypeptide(L)'
;LFTLRIYGEGLSQLYQDLEKIRHEKLLAFCEFANSERFLRDNKQWKQFLRSSEFEQLCGKTNDDKLTDKQIELSDNISRLMDNLTSSNQDDDLHHIRKLIKKSRYLSELTGSKTSSAKQSYKAHQALFGRFQDLCVQCEMLGRYIELQTKNENKQVKTSAKKLLKHLQQQKTDQKEVICKREPHL
;
A
#
# COMPACT_ATOMS: atom_id res chain seq x y z
N LEU A 1 7.03 -11.29 -15.03
CA LEU A 1 7.49 -12.17 -16.13
C LEU A 1 8.98 -12.54 -16.01
N PHE A 2 9.84 -11.64 -15.53
CA PHE A 2 11.29 -11.92 -15.41
C PHE A 2 11.61 -12.94 -14.30
N THR A 3 10.84 -12.96 -13.21
CA THR A 3 11.01 -13.85 -12.07
C THR A 3 10.65 -15.31 -12.38
N LEU A 4 9.75 -15.54 -13.34
CA LEU A 4 9.31 -16.88 -13.74
C LEU A 4 10.41 -17.70 -14.44
N ARG A 5 11.37 -17.05 -15.13
CA ARG A 5 12.49 -17.73 -15.80
C ARG A 5 13.51 -18.35 -14.84
N ILE A 6 13.60 -17.86 -13.61
CA ILE A 6 14.63 -18.29 -12.64
C ILE A 6 14.18 -19.53 -11.83
N TYR A 7 12.89 -19.80 -11.71
CA TYR A 7 12.36 -20.77 -10.73
C TYR A 7 11.70 -22.04 -11.31
N GLY A 8 11.67 -22.21 -12.64
CA GLY A 8 11.29 -23.46 -13.32
C GLY A 8 9.78 -23.79 -13.35
N GLU A 9 9.46 -25.00 -13.81
CA GLU A 9 8.09 -25.46 -14.10
C GLU A 9 7.10 -25.39 -12.92
N GLY A 10 7.59 -25.53 -11.69
CA GLY A 10 6.73 -25.42 -10.48
C GLY A 10 6.07 -24.06 -10.29
N LEU A 11 6.57 -22.99 -10.93
CA LEU A 11 5.95 -21.65 -10.87
C LEU A 11 4.86 -21.45 -11.92
N SER A 12 4.82 -22.25 -12.97
CA SER A 12 3.73 -22.18 -13.95
C SER A 12 2.38 -22.47 -13.31
N GLN A 13 2.32 -23.50 -12.49
CA GLN A 13 1.10 -23.85 -11.74
C GLN A 13 0.75 -22.75 -10.71
N LEU A 14 1.73 -22.26 -9.95
CA LEU A 14 1.52 -21.14 -9.04
C LEU A 14 0.95 -19.91 -9.76
N TYR A 15 1.50 -19.58 -10.93
CA TYR A 15 0.99 -18.46 -11.73
C TYR A 15 -0.48 -18.67 -12.15
N GLN A 16 -0.81 -19.86 -12.64
CA GLN A 16 -2.19 -20.19 -13.03
C GLN A 16 -3.16 -20.11 -11.85
N ASP A 17 -2.76 -20.61 -10.69
CA ASP A 17 -3.58 -20.54 -9.47
C ASP A 17 -3.79 -19.09 -9.00
N LEU A 18 -2.75 -18.25 -9.05
CA LEU A 18 -2.86 -16.83 -8.70
C LEU A 18 -3.71 -16.06 -9.70
N GLU A 19 -3.60 -16.35 -11.02
CA GLU A 19 -4.45 -15.74 -12.04
C GLU A 19 -5.92 -16.13 -11.87
N LYS A 20 -6.19 -17.38 -11.49
CA LYS A 20 -7.56 -17.82 -11.16
C LYS A 20 -8.12 -17.04 -9.96
N ILE A 21 -7.35 -16.95 -8.87
CA ILE A 21 -7.74 -16.17 -7.68
C ILE A 21 -7.97 -14.70 -8.05
N ARG A 22 -7.09 -14.11 -8.85
CA ARG A 22 -7.25 -12.73 -9.34
C ARG A 22 -8.54 -12.56 -10.13
N HIS A 23 -8.83 -13.47 -11.03
CA HIS A 23 -10.04 -13.44 -11.84
C HIS A 23 -11.31 -13.55 -11.00
N GLU A 24 -11.35 -14.50 -10.05
CA GLU A 24 -12.47 -14.65 -9.11
C GLU A 24 -12.71 -13.39 -8.28
N LYS A 25 -11.63 -12.76 -7.78
CA LYS A 25 -11.72 -11.51 -7.03
C LYS A 25 -12.20 -10.33 -7.90
N LEU A 26 -11.77 -10.29 -9.16
CA LEU A 26 -12.22 -9.28 -10.12
C LEU A 26 -13.72 -9.43 -10.40
N LEU A 27 -14.20 -10.66 -10.65
CA LEU A 27 -15.63 -10.92 -10.86
C LEU A 27 -16.45 -10.50 -9.64
N ALA A 28 -16.05 -10.92 -8.44
CA ALA A 28 -16.74 -10.54 -7.21
C ALA A 28 -16.75 -9.01 -6.98
N PHE A 29 -15.68 -8.32 -7.34
CA PHE A 29 -15.63 -6.86 -7.30
C PHE A 29 -16.59 -6.23 -8.32
N CYS A 30 -16.63 -6.75 -9.55
CA CYS A 30 -17.55 -6.26 -10.58
C CYS A 30 -19.02 -6.47 -10.18
N GLU A 31 -19.35 -7.63 -9.62
CA GLU A 31 -20.70 -7.92 -9.08
C GLU A 31 -21.05 -6.94 -7.96
N PHE A 32 -20.14 -6.74 -7.00
CA PHE A 32 -20.35 -5.76 -5.93
C PHE A 32 -20.54 -4.34 -6.48
N ALA A 33 -19.68 -3.88 -7.39
CA ALA A 33 -19.74 -2.53 -7.98
C ALA A 33 -21.01 -2.28 -8.80
N ASN A 34 -21.61 -3.33 -9.36
CA ASN A 34 -22.86 -3.26 -10.09
C ASN A 34 -24.09 -3.58 -9.23
N SER A 35 -23.92 -3.92 -7.95
CA SER A 35 -25.04 -4.22 -7.07
C SER A 35 -25.92 -2.98 -6.83
N GLU A 36 -27.23 -3.19 -6.72
CA GLU A 36 -28.17 -2.12 -6.39
C GLU A 36 -27.79 -1.40 -5.09
N ARG A 37 -27.27 -2.14 -4.11
CA ARG A 37 -26.81 -1.58 -2.85
C ARG A 37 -25.68 -0.57 -3.08
N PHE A 38 -24.62 -0.97 -3.77
CA PHE A 38 -23.48 -0.09 -4.04
C PHE A 38 -23.88 1.14 -4.85
N LEU A 39 -24.71 0.96 -5.88
CA LEU A 39 -25.18 2.06 -6.73
C LEU A 39 -26.04 3.04 -5.94
N ARG A 40 -26.96 2.55 -5.09
CA ARG A 40 -27.77 3.37 -4.19
C ARG A 40 -26.91 4.13 -3.19
N ASP A 41 -26.00 3.43 -2.50
CA ASP A 41 -25.15 4.04 -1.48
C ASP A 41 -24.22 5.11 -2.10
N ASN A 42 -23.67 4.86 -3.29
CA ASN A 42 -22.88 5.81 -4.04
C ASN A 42 -23.70 7.05 -4.46
N LYS A 43 -24.96 6.86 -4.87
CA LYS A 43 -25.86 7.97 -5.19
C LYS A 43 -26.17 8.80 -3.94
N GLN A 44 -26.49 8.17 -2.82
CA GLN A 44 -26.75 8.85 -1.54
C GLN A 44 -25.51 9.62 -1.07
N TRP A 45 -24.33 9.01 -1.16
CA TRP A 45 -23.08 9.66 -0.81
C TRP A 45 -22.79 10.90 -1.67
N LYS A 46 -23.00 10.81 -2.98
CA LYS A 46 -22.84 11.95 -3.89
C LYS A 46 -23.86 13.07 -3.59
N GLN A 47 -25.08 12.73 -3.20
CA GLN A 47 -26.09 13.71 -2.79
C GLN A 47 -25.69 14.39 -1.49
N PHE A 48 -25.25 13.63 -0.49
CA PHE A 48 -24.76 14.16 0.78
C PHE A 48 -23.59 15.13 0.58
N LEU A 49 -22.57 14.77 -0.23
CA LEU A 49 -21.43 15.65 -0.51
C LEU A 49 -21.83 16.99 -1.18
N ARG A 50 -23.02 17.09 -1.74
CA ARG A 50 -23.56 18.31 -2.37
C ARG A 50 -24.62 19.01 -1.51
N SER A 51 -24.89 18.50 -0.32
CA SER A 51 -25.90 19.04 0.57
C SER A 51 -25.36 20.17 1.43
N SER A 52 -26.28 21.06 1.85
CA SER A 52 -25.96 22.10 2.84
C SER A 52 -25.54 21.53 4.20
N GLU A 53 -25.99 20.31 4.52
CA GLU A 53 -25.56 19.57 5.72
C GLU A 53 -24.05 19.28 5.69
N PHE A 54 -23.54 18.80 4.54
CA PHE A 54 -22.12 18.59 4.36
C PHE A 54 -21.32 19.90 4.44
N GLU A 55 -21.82 20.98 3.84
CA GLU A 55 -21.20 22.31 3.94
C GLU A 55 -21.13 22.81 5.38
N GLN A 56 -22.20 22.58 6.17
CA GLN A 56 -22.22 22.94 7.58
C GLN A 56 -21.23 22.12 8.43
N LEU A 57 -21.14 20.79 8.16
CA LEU A 57 -20.19 19.88 8.84
C LEU A 57 -18.73 20.20 8.55
N CYS A 58 -18.43 20.49 7.28
CA CYS A 58 -17.06 20.79 6.87
C CYS A 58 -16.63 22.20 7.26
N GLY A 59 -17.58 23.12 7.46
CA GLY A 59 -17.32 24.53 7.69
C GLY A 59 -16.56 25.18 6.53
N LYS A 60 -16.21 26.44 6.69
CA LYS A 60 -15.24 27.08 5.78
C LYS A 60 -13.84 26.51 6.10
N THR A 61 -13.27 25.80 5.15
CA THR A 61 -11.90 25.34 5.27
C THR A 61 -11.00 26.55 5.42
N ASN A 62 -10.37 26.69 6.58
CA ASN A 62 -9.41 27.77 6.82
C ASN A 62 -8.04 27.28 6.33
N ASP A 63 -7.47 27.97 5.35
CA ASP A 63 -6.15 27.62 4.79
C ASP A 63 -5.05 27.59 5.86
N ASP A 64 -5.15 28.44 6.89
CA ASP A 64 -4.21 28.44 8.03
C ASP A 64 -4.25 27.10 8.77
N LYS A 65 -5.46 26.59 9.09
CA LYS A 65 -5.61 25.28 9.76
C LYS A 65 -5.11 24.12 8.93
N LEU A 66 -5.27 24.18 7.59
CA LEU A 66 -4.72 23.16 6.70
C LEU A 66 -3.19 23.21 6.69
N THR A 67 -2.63 24.41 6.69
CA THR A 67 -1.17 24.64 6.75
C THR A 67 -0.60 24.13 8.06
N ASP A 68 -1.20 24.49 9.20
CA ASP A 68 -0.80 24.01 10.52
C ASP A 68 -0.82 22.47 10.58
N LYS A 69 -1.88 21.87 10.03
CA LYS A 69 -1.99 20.41 9.96
C LYS A 69 -0.95 19.77 9.04
N GLN A 70 -0.56 20.44 7.98
CA GLN A 70 0.52 20.00 7.09
C GLN A 70 1.86 19.99 7.82
N ILE A 71 2.16 21.07 8.59
CA ILE A 71 3.37 21.18 9.39
C ILE A 71 3.39 20.06 10.46
N GLU A 72 2.33 19.92 11.25
CA GLU A 72 2.20 18.86 12.26
C GLU A 72 2.46 17.45 11.67
N LEU A 73 1.89 17.17 10.49
CA LEU A 73 2.10 15.89 9.81
C LEU A 73 3.53 15.70 9.36
N SER A 74 4.15 16.74 8.80
CA SER A 74 5.56 16.72 8.36
C SER A 74 6.50 16.44 9.52
N ASP A 75 6.33 17.16 10.64
CA ASP A 75 7.13 17.00 11.85
C ASP A 75 6.97 15.60 12.44
N ASN A 76 5.74 15.09 12.47
CA ASN A 76 5.48 13.74 12.95
C ASN A 76 6.13 12.67 12.06
N ILE A 77 6.07 12.81 10.75
CA ILE A 77 6.73 11.90 9.81
C ILE A 77 8.25 11.95 10.01
N SER A 78 8.85 13.15 10.08
CA SER A 78 10.29 13.31 10.30
C SER A 78 10.73 12.63 11.59
N ARG A 79 10.04 12.90 12.71
CA ARG A 79 10.34 12.26 14.00
C ARG A 79 10.24 10.75 13.96
N LEU A 80 9.24 10.20 13.27
CA LEU A 80 9.10 8.74 13.13
C LEU A 80 10.19 8.15 12.25
N MET A 81 10.59 8.84 11.18
CA MET A 81 11.67 8.39 10.30
C MET A 81 13.04 8.46 10.98
N ASP A 82 13.32 9.50 11.78
CA ASP A 82 14.57 9.64 12.55
C ASP A 82 14.77 8.49 13.56
N ASN A 83 13.67 7.97 14.11
CA ASN A 83 13.69 6.86 15.05
C ASN A 83 13.54 5.48 14.38
N LEU A 84 13.44 5.44 13.05
CA LEU A 84 13.23 4.20 12.33
C LEU A 84 14.52 3.41 12.20
N THR A 85 14.49 2.15 12.63
CA THR A 85 15.59 1.19 12.56
C THR A 85 15.16 -0.07 11.83
N SER A 86 16.11 -0.90 11.44
CA SER A 86 15.83 -2.21 10.84
C SER A 86 15.07 -3.17 11.78
N SER A 87 15.13 -2.93 13.11
CA SER A 87 14.42 -3.73 14.12
C SER A 87 12.94 -3.36 14.29
N ASN A 88 12.48 -2.21 13.78
CA ASN A 88 11.06 -1.84 13.83
C ASN A 88 10.18 -2.90 13.18
N GLN A 89 8.92 -2.99 13.61
CA GLN A 89 7.94 -3.89 12.99
C GLN A 89 7.48 -3.35 11.63
N ASP A 90 6.98 -4.24 10.77
CA ASP A 90 6.47 -3.86 9.45
C ASP A 90 5.29 -2.89 9.56
N ASP A 91 4.51 -3.00 10.63
CA ASP A 91 3.37 -2.11 10.93
C ASP A 91 3.81 -0.66 11.18
N ASP A 92 5.00 -0.42 11.74
CA ASP A 92 5.55 0.93 11.93
C ASP A 92 5.78 1.60 10.56
N LEU A 93 6.37 0.86 9.62
CA LEU A 93 6.58 1.35 8.26
C LEU A 93 5.25 1.58 7.53
N HIS A 94 4.27 0.70 7.76
CA HIS A 94 2.93 0.88 7.23
C HIS A 94 2.25 2.13 7.79
N HIS A 95 2.44 2.41 9.07
CA HIS A 95 1.93 3.63 9.71
C HIS A 95 2.55 4.89 9.08
N ILE A 96 3.88 4.95 8.97
CA ILE A 96 4.59 6.07 8.31
C ILE A 96 4.08 6.26 6.88
N ARG A 97 3.92 5.17 6.11
CA ARG A 97 3.36 5.24 4.75
C ARG A 97 1.97 5.88 4.72
N LYS A 98 1.09 5.58 5.68
CA LYS A 98 -0.25 6.22 5.77
C LYS A 98 -0.13 7.71 6.02
N LEU A 99 0.78 8.14 6.89
CA LEU A 99 1.01 9.55 7.18
C LEU A 99 1.56 10.28 5.95
N ILE A 100 2.53 9.71 5.23
CA ILE A 100 3.07 10.26 3.98
C ILE A 100 1.96 10.44 2.94
N LYS A 101 1.08 9.45 2.77
CA LYS A 101 -0.09 9.57 1.87
C LYS A 101 -1.02 10.70 2.29
N LYS A 102 -1.32 10.80 3.59
CA LYS A 102 -2.18 11.84 4.14
C LYS A 102 -1.57 13.23 3.91
N SER A 103 -0.28 13.38 4.19
CA SER A 103 0.45 14.63 3.98
C SER A 103 0.46 15.05 2.51
N ARG A 104 0.69 14.11 1.59
CA ARG A 104 0.61 14.37 0.15
C ARG A 104 -0.77 14.87 -0.28
N TYR A 105 -1.84 14.20 0.13
CA TYR A 105 -3.20 14.62 -0.23
C TYR A 105 -3.54 15.98 0.35
N LEU A 106 -3.10 16.27 1.57
CA LEU A 106 -3.29 17.58 2.17
C LEU A 106 -2.54 18.67 1.39
N SER A 107 -1.30 18.41 0.96
CA SER A 107 -0.51 19.33 0.14
C SER A 107 -1.13 19.58 -1.25
N GLU A 108 -1.86 18.61 -1.79
CA GLU A 108 -2.61 18.78 -3.04
C GLU A 108 -3.82 19.71 -2.83
N LEU A 109 -4.48 19.64 -1.67
CA LEU A 109 -5.63 20.49 -1.33
C LEU A 109 -5.22 21.94 -1.03
N THR A 110 -4.11 22.14 -0.30
CA THR A 110 -3.61 23.49 0.04
C THR A 110 -2.99 24.23 -1.13
N GLY A 111 -2.92 23.60 -2.31
CA GLY A 111 -2.31 24.22 -3.49
C GLY A 111 -0.83 24.54 -3.33
N SER A 112 -0.16 23.95 -2.33
CA SER A 112 1.28 24.16 -2.05
C SER A 112 2.08 24.04 -3.35
N LYS A 113 2.59 25.19 -3.84
CA LYS A 113 3.22 25.34 -5.16
C LYS A 113 4.68 24.88 -5.18
N THR A 114 5.25 24.47 -4.05
CA THR A 114 6.63 24.00 -3.99
C THR A 114 6.77 22.63 -4.65
N SER A 115 7.26 22.64 -5.89
CA SER A 115 7.47 21.42 -6.68
C SER A 115 8.41 20.42 -5.99
N SER A 116 9.37 20.91 -5.17
CA SER A 116 10.32 20.11 -4.41
C SER A 116 9.64 19.23 -3.35
N ALA A 117 8.74 19.79 -2.53
CA ALA A 117 8.01 19.03 -1.50
C ALA A 117 7.14 17.93 -2.12
N LYS A 118 6.41 18.26 -3.22
CA LYS A 118 5.61 17.26 -3.94
C LYS A 118 6.45 16.11 -4.50
N GLN A 119 7.64 16.39 -4.98
CA GLN A 119 8.56 15.39 -5.52
C GLN A 119 9.14 14.53 -4.40
N SER A 120 9.47 15.11 -3.24
CA SER A 120 9.91 14.38 -2.06
C SER A 120 8.84 13.40 -1.57
N TYR A 121 7.59 13.85 -1.39
CA TYR A 121 6.49 12.96 -1.00
C TYR A 121 6.25 11.80 -1.97
N LYS A 122 6.35 12.04 -3.29
CA LYS A 122 6.23 10.97 -4.29
C LYS A 122 7.35 9.94 -4.17
N ALA A 123 8.58 10.39 -3.95
CA ALA A 123 9.73 9.50 -3.79
C ALA A 123 9.60 8.63 -2.53
N HIS A 124 9.24 9.23 -1.39
CA HIS A 124 8.98 8.48 -0.16
C HIS A 124 7.80 7.52 -0.30
N GLN A 125 6.70 7.97 -0.92
CA GLN A 125 5.55 7.11 -1.18
C GLN A 125 5.91 5.90 -2.05
N ALA A 126 6.77 6.06 -3.06
CA ALA A 126 7.23 4.95 -3.89
C ALA A 126 8.06 3.94 -3.10
N LEU A 127 8.97 4.42 -2.23
CA LEU A 127 9.80 3.55 -1.38
C LEU A 127 8.96 2.71 -0.41
N PHE A 128 8.10 3.38 0.37
CA PHE A 128 7.23 2.71 1.33
C PHE A 128 6.14 1.88 0.62
N GLY A 129 5.74 2.28 -0.60
CA GLY A 129 4.84 1.50 -1.44
C GLY A 129 5.46 0.16 -1.83
N ARG A 130 6.69 0.18 -2.35
CA ARG A 130 7.42 -1.05 -2.70
C ARG A 130 7.60 -1.99 -1.51
N PHE A 131 7.92 -1.47 -0.33
CA PHE A 131 8.00 -2.26 0.90
C PHE A 131 6.67 -2.93 1.23
N GLN A 132 5.56 -2.18 1.18
CA GLN A 132 4.23 -2.70 1.43
C GLN A 132 3.82 -3.78 0.42
N ASP A 133 4.15 -3.59 -0.86
CA ASP A 133 3.86 -4.59 -1.90
C ASP A 133 4.61 -5.89 -1.63
N LEU A 134 5.86 -5.82 -1.16
CA LEU A 134 6.65 -7.00 -0.74
C LEU A 134 6.04 -7.68 0.49
N CYS A 135 5.53 -6.92 1.48
CA CYS A 135 4.82 -7.49 2.62
C CYS A 135 3.60 -8.29 2.18
N VAL A 136 2.76 -7.71 1.32
CA VAL A 136 1.56 -8.37 0.77
C VAL A 136 1.92 -9.61 -0.04
N GLN A 137 2.95 -9.54 -0.88
CA GLN A 137 3.41 -10.67 -1.68
C GLN A 137 3.92 -11.82 -0.80
N CYS A 138 4.70 -11.52 0.26
CA CYS A 138 5.16 -12.52 1.22
C CYS A 138 3.99 -13.18 1.95
N GLU A 139 3.00 -12.40 2.40
CA GLU A 139 1.82 -12.90 3.08
C GLU A 139 0.97 -13.80 2.18
N MET A 140 0.67 -13.35 0.96
CA MET A 140 -0.10 -14.13 -0.02
C MET A 140 0.59 -15.45 -0.35
N LEU A 141 1.90 -15.41 -0.58
CA LEU A 141 2.67 -16.62 -0.91
C LEU A 141 2.81 -17.55 0.29
N GLY A 142 2.94 -17.02 1.50
CA GLY A 142 2.91 -17.81 2.73
C GLY A 142 1.60 -18.55 2.89
N ARG A 143 0.47 -17.88 2.76
CA ARG A 143 -0.87 -18.51 2.80
C ARG A 143 -1.05 -19.55 1.69
N TYR A 144 -0.57 -19.28 0.48
CA TYR A 144 -0.62 -20.26 -0.60
C TYR A 144 0.16 -21.53 -0.24
N ILE A 145 1.38 -21.40 0.30
CA ILE A 145 2.20 -22.54 0.73
C ILE A 145 1.52 -23.36 1.83
N GLU A 146 0.85 -22.69 2.77
CA GLU A 146 0.08 -23.35 3.83
C GLU A 146 -1.09 -24.16 3.26
N LEU A 147 -1.83 -23.60 2.32
CA LEU A 147 -2.95 -24.29 1.67
C LEU A 147 -2.49 -25.51 0.85
N GLN A 148 -1.31 -25.45 0.24
CA GLN A 148 -0.73 -26.56 -0.52
C GLN A 148 -0.21 -27.70 0.36
N THR A 149 -0.21 -27.58 1.70
CA THR A 149 0.19 -28.70 2.58
C THR A 149 -0.71 -29.92 2.46
N LYS A 150 -1.94 -29.74 1.99
CA LYS A 150 -2.93 -30.79 1.78
C LYS A 150 -2.88 -31.42 0.38
N ASN A 151 -2.16 -30.81 -0.57
CA ASN A 151 -2.05 -31.27 -1.94
C ASN A 151 -0.62 -31.76 -2.22
N GLU A 152 -0.48 -32.92 -2.85
CA GLU A 152 0.76 -33.70 -2.99
C GLU A 152 1.83 -33.11 -3.92
N ASN A 153 1.68 -31.89 -4.46
CA ASN A 153 2.63 -31.33 -5.41
C ASN A 153 3.86 -30.72 -4.71
N LYS A 154 4.81 -31.57 -4.29
CA LYS A 154 6.06 -31.19 -3.62
C LYS A 154 6.91 -30.19 -4.42
N GLN A 155 6.87 -30.26 -5.74
CA GLN A 155 7.67 -29.38 -6.62
C GLN A 155 7.17 -27.94 -6.59
N VAL A 156 5.85 -27.74 -6.70
CA VAL A 156 5.22 -26.41 -6.59
C VAL A 156 5.50 -25.80 -5.22
N LYS A 157 5.35 -26.57 -4.16
CA LYS A 157 5.63 -26.10 -2.79
C LYS A 157 7.10 -25.70 -2.61
N THR A 158 8.03 -26.48 -3.17
CA THR A 158 9.47 -26.16 -3.10
C THR A 158 9.79 -24.89 -3.84
N SER A 159 9.24 -24.69 -5.05
CA SER A 159 9.43 -23.49 -5.85
C SER A 159 8.81 -22.25 -5.17
N ALA A 160 7.62 -22.38 -4.61
CA ALA A 160 6.96 -21.32 -3.85
C ALA A 160 7.76 -20.91 -2.60
N LYS A 161 8.33 -21.87 -1.87
CA LYS A 161 9.23 -21.58 -0.72
C LYS A 161 10.50 -20.84 -1.14
N LYS A 162 11.12 -21.21 -2.26
CA LYS A 162 12.30 -20.50 -2.78
C LYS A 162 11.94 -19.06 -3.15
N LEU A 163 10.80 -18.85 -3.81
CA LEU A 163 10.32 -17.52 -4.16
C LEU A 163 10.02 -16.70 -2.90
N LEU A 164 9.35 -17.29 -1.89
CA LEU A 164 9.08 -16.61 -0.62
C LEU A 164 10.37 -16.15 0.05
N LYS A 165 11.39 -17.00 0.12
CA LYS A 165 12.69 -16.62 0.69
C LYS A 165 13.32 -15.45 -0.08
N HIS A 166 13.22 -15.44 -1.40
CA HIS A 166 13.73 -14.33 -2.21
C HIS A 166 12.95 -13.02 -1.95
N LEU A 167 11.62 -13.06 -1.88
CA LEU A 167 10.80 -11.90 -1.56
C LEU A 167 11.06 -11.38 -0.13
N GLN A 168 11.28 -12.27 0.83
CA GLN A 168 11.66 -11.89 2.20
C GLN A 168 13.00 -11.17 2.23
N GLN A 169 13.99 -11.64 1.44
CA GLN A 169 15.27 -10.94 1.31
C GLN A 169 15.07 -9.55 0.71
N GLN A 170 14.33 -9.44 -0.41
CA GLN A 170 14.03 -8.15 -1.02
C GLN A 170 13.31 -7.20 -0.05
N LYS A 171 12.40 -7.73 0.78
CA LYS A 171 11.72 -6.94 1.82
C LYS A 171 12.71 -6.40 2.85
N THR A 172 13.63 -7.23 3.31
CA THR A 172 14.70 -6.81 4.24
C THR A 172 15.59 -5.74 3.62
N ASP A 173 16.06 -5.96 2.40
CA ASP A 173 16.89 -4.98 1.67
C ASP A 173 16.15 -3.65 1.49
N GLN A 174 14.86 -3.70 1.12
CA GLN A 174 14.03 -2.51 0.97
C GLN A 174 13.84 -1.75 2.29
N LYS A 175 13.68 -2.49 3.40
CA LYS A 175 13.58 -1.90 4.74
C LYS A 175 14.87 -1.18 5.12
N GLU A 176 16.02 -1.79 4.86
CA GLU A 176 17.32 -1.14 5.08
C GLU A 176 17.49 0.15 4.26
N VAL A 177 17.04 0.13 2.98
CA VAL A 177 17.07 1.33 2.13
C VAL A 177 16.23 2.46 2.73
N ILE A 178 15.05 2.13 3.28
CA ILE A 178 14.18 3.11 3.95
C ILE A 178 14.87 3.67 5.20
N CYS A 179 15.45 2.81 6.05
CA CYS A 179 16.10 3.21 7.30
C CYS A 179 17.38 4.03 7.11
N LYS A 180 18.06 3.88 5.97
CA LYS A 180 19.30 4.62 5.66
C LYS A 180 19.05 5.99 5.00
N ARG A 181 17.80 6.31 4.68
CA ARG A 181 17.45 7.55 3.98
C ARG A 181 17.31 8.70 4.96
N GLU A 182 17.93 9.84 4.64
CA GLU A 182 17.72 11.07 5.39
C GLU A 182 16.26 11.56 5.25
N PRO A 183 15.63 12.00 6.34
CA PRO A 183 14.22 12.40 6.37
C PRO A 183 13.98 13.81 5.79
N HIS A 184 14.52 14.14 4.63
CA HIS A 184 14.24 15.42 3.96
C HIS A 184 12.85 15.37 3.30
N LEU A 185 11.85 15.83 4.06
CA LEU A 185 10.48 16.08 3.57
C LEU A 185 10.26 17.57 3.27
#